data_09003ea3e014cd0a2c07e8c170ea18c2
#
_entry.id   09003ea3e014cd0a2c07e8c170ea18c2
#
_cell.length_a   1.000
_cell.length_b   1.000
_cell.length_c   1.000
_cell.angle_alpha   90.00
_cell.angle_beta   90.00
_cell.angle_gamma   90.00
#
_symmetry.space_group_name_H-M   'P 1'
#
loop_
_entity.id
_entity.type
_entity.pdbx_description
1 polymer ?
#
loop_
_entity_poly.entity_id
_entity_poly.type
_entity_poly.pdbx_seq_one_letter_code
_entity_poly.pdbx_strand_id
1 'polypeptide(L)'
;MVGLYTRAVIAGMLFGAWPLVMRYSGLSGNAAAISYAGISLACMLIYVFTMGGMRIETAYWQYAIIAGLLGAGGLILFGNGLMQAPKDVVGSFVVIMIVMQSLVPAAYQLYLEKNLSLPRALGFGAAIASAILLRY
;
A
#
# COMPACT_ATOMS: atom_id res chain seq x y z
N MET A 1 -6.54 15.40 -16.21
CA MET A 1 -7.12 14.56 -15.14
C MET A 1 -7.09 13.06 -15.47
N VAL A 2 -7.42 12.63 -16.68
CA VAL A 2 -7.42 11.20 -17.09
C VAL A 2 -6.11 10.49 -16.74
N GLY A 3 -4.95 11.09 -17.02
CA GLY A 3 -3.65 10.46 -16.73
C GLY A 3 -3.34 10.22 -15.25
N LEU A 4 -3.95 10.97 -14.32
CA LEU A 4 -3.78 10.77 -12.89
C LEU A 4 -4.52 9.51 -12.41
N TYR A 5 -5.77 9.33 -12.83
CA TYR A 5 -6.55 8.14 -12.48
C TYR A 5 -5.97 6.87 -13.12
N THR A 6 -5.49 6.95 -14.36
CA THR A 6 -4.81 5.82 -15.00
C THR A 6 -3.57 5.39 -14.23
N ARG A 7 -2.76 6.33 -13.75
CA ARG A 7 -1.59 6.02 -12.89
C ARG A 7 -2.01 5.37 -11.58
N ALA A 8 -3.08 5.85 -10.94
CA ALA A 8 -3.60 5.27 -9.71
C ALA A 8 -4.08 3.81 -9.92
N VAL A 9 -4.78 3.55 -11.03
CA VAL A 9 -5.22 2.18 -11.37
C VAL A 9 -4.03 1.25 -11.60
N ILE A 10 -3.05 1.66 -12.40
CA ILE A 10 -1.85 0.86 -12.65
C ILE A 10 -1.08 0.60 -11.36
N ALA A 11 -0.87 1.64 -10.53
CA ALA A 11 -0.21 1.49 -9.25
C ALA A 11 -0.97 0.51 -8.34
N GLY A 12 -2.31 0.61 -8.28
CA GLY A 12 -3.14 -0.30 -7.52
C GLY A 12 -3.01 -1.75 -7.99
N MET A 13 -2.99 -2.00 -9.30
CA MET A 13 -2.76 -3.32 -9.86
C MET A 13 -1.39 -3.89 -9.47
N LEU A 14 -0.34 -3.09 -9.55
CA LEU A 14 1.01 -3.49 -9.16
C LEU A 14 1.10 -3.78 -7.65
N PHE A 15 0.51 -2.91 -6.82
CA PHE A 15 0.45 -3.12 -5.37
C PHE A 15 -0.42 -4.31 -4.96
N GLY A 16 -1.43 -4.66 -5.75
CA GLY A 16 -2.24 -5.87 -5.51
C GLY A 16 -1.55 -7.15 -5.97
N ALA A 17 -0.74 -7.09 -7.03
CA ALA A 17 -0.09 -8.26 -7.61
C ALA A 17 1.17 -8.72 -6.86
N TRP A 18 2.02 -7.77 -6.37
CA TRP A 18 3.31 -8.14 -5.77
C TRP A 18 3.20 -9.08 -4.56
N PRO A 19 2.20 -8.97 -3.66
CA PRO A 19 2.12 -9.90 -2.54
C PRO A 19 1.84 -11.34 -2.99
N LEU A 20 1.03 -11.48 -4.03
CA LEU A 20 0.71 -12.80 -4.59
C LEU A 20 1.96 -13.45 -5.18
N VAL A 21 2.75 -12.68 -5.94
CA VAL A 21 4.03 -13.15 -6.50
C VAL A 21 5.03 -13.46 -5.39
N MET A 22 5.15 -12.58 -4.38
CA MET A 22 6.06 -12.77 -3.24
C MET A 22 5.74 -14.06 -2.47
N ARG A 23 4.47 -14.44 -2.38
CA ARG A 23 4.04 -15.69 -1.73
C ARG A 23 4.71 -16.93 -2.34
N TYR A 24 4.96 -16.94 -3.64
CA TYR A 24 5.62 -18.05 -4.33
C TYR A 24 7.14 -18.07 -4.15
N SER A 25 7.74 -17.04 -3.58
CA SER A 25 9.19 -16.99 -3.34
C SER A 25 9.69 -18.00 -2.30
N GLY A 26 8.80 -18.48 -1.42
CA GLY A 26 9.17 -19.38 -0.32
C GLY A 26 10.00 -18.73 0.81
N LEU A 27 10.20 -17.41 0.77
CA LEU A 27 10.94 -16.67 1.80
C LEU A 27 10.16 -16.63 3.12
N SER A 28 10.87 -16.54 4.25
CA SER A 28 10.21 -16.22 5.53
C SER A 28 9.66 -14.78 5.49
N GLY A 29 8.69 -14.46 6.38
CA GLY A 29 8.06 -13.14 6.39
C GLY A 29 9.05 -11.99 6.49
N ASN A 30 10.07 -12.09 7.35
CA ASN A 30 11.11 -11.07 7.49
C ASN A 30 12.01 -10.99 6.24
N ALA A 31 12.39 -12.14 5.68
CA ALA A 31 13.20 -12.18 4.45
C ALA A 31 12.40 -11.61 3.25
N ALA A 32 11.12 -11.89 3.15
CA ALA A 32 10.24 -11.33 2.13
C ALA A 32 10.15 -9.80 2.25
N ALA A 33 9.97 -9.27 3.46
CA ALA A 33 9.91 -7.83 3.70
C ALA A 33 11.23 -7.13 3.31
N ILE A 34 12.37 -7.68 3.74
CA ILE A 34 13.70 -7.12 3.41
C ILE A 34 13.98 -7.21 1.91
N SER A 35 13.67 -8.35 1.27
CA SER A 35 13.88 -8.52 -0.17
C SER A 35 13.03 -7.53 -0.98
N TYR A 36 11.77 -7.37 -0.62
CA TYR A 36 10.90 -6.39 -1.27
C TYR A 36 11.45 -4.96 -1.11
N ALA A 37 11.80 -4.56 0.10
CA ALA A 37 12.34 -3.22 0.37
C ALA A 37 13.66 -2.98 -0.39
N GLY A 38 14.58 -3.94 -0.39
CA GLY A 38 15.87 -3.85 -1.06
C GLY A 38 15.75 -3.75 -2.58
N ILE A 39 14.95 -4.63 -3.19
CA ILE A 39 14.71 -4.61 -4.64
C ILE A 39 13.99 -3.32 -5.05
N SER A 40 12.98 -2.90 -4.28
CA SER A 40 12.26 -1.66 -4.54
C SER A 40 13.18 -0.44 -4.46
N LEU A 41 14.04 -0.38 -3.45
CA LEU A 41 15.03 0.68 -3.31
C LEU A 41 16.00 0.70 -4.51
N ALA A 42 16.53 -0.45 -4.90
CA ALA A 42 17.44 -0.55 -6.05
C ALA A 42 16.76 -0.06 -7.34
N CYS A 43 15.53 -0.48 -7.62
CA CYS A 43 14.76 -0.03 -8.77
C CYS A 43 14.52 1.49 -8.74
N MET A 44 14.17 2.05 -7.58
CA MET A 44 13.96 3.50 -7.43
C MET A 44 15.25 4.28 -7.64
N LEU A 45 16.38 3.81 -7.12
CA LEU A 45 17.68 4.44 -7.34
C LEU A 45 18.06 4.42 -8.83
N ILE A 46 17.93 3.28 -9.50
CA ILE A 46 18.17 3.18 -10.95
C ILE A 46 17.29 4.19 -11.70
N TYR A 47 16.00 4.26 -11.38
CA TYR A 47 15.08 5.21 -11.99
C TYR A 47 15.52 6.67 -11.78
N VAL A 48 15.89 7.05 -10.56
CA VAL A 48 16.35 8.41 -10.24
C VAL A 48 17.64 8.75 -10.97
N PHE A 49 18.60 7.83 -11.03
CA PHE A 49 19.88 8.05 -11.75
C PHE A 49 19.69 8.15 -13.27
N THR A 50 18.70 7.45 -13.84
CA THR A 50 18.45 7.47 -15.29
C THR A 50 17.57 8.62 -15.74
N MET A 51 16.54 8.93 -14.96
CA MET A 51 15.53 9.94 -15.32
C MET A 51 15.76 11.30 -14.67
N GLY A 52 16.62 11.37 -13.67
CA GLY A 52 16.83 12.55 -12.85
C GLY A 52 15.64 12.90 -11.97
N GLY A 53 15.70 14.03 -11.29
CA GLY A 53 14.52 14.57 -10.60
C GLY A 53 14.49 14.51 -9.10
N MET A 54 15.61 14.19 -8.43
CA MET A 54 15.68 14.30 -6.98
C MET A 54 15.81 15.78 -6.57
N ARG A 55 14.71 16.38 -6.09
CA ARG A 55 14.67 17.74 -5.52
C ARG A 55 14.46 17.64 -4.02
N ILE A 56 15.46 18.06 -3.25
CA ILE A 56 15.46 17.96 -1.78
C ILE A 56 15.51 19.34 -1.09
N GLU A 57 15.58 20.42 -1.84
CA GLU A 57 15.83 21.80 -1.35
C GLU A 57 14.77 22.30 -0.37
N THR A 58 13.52 21.82 -0.50
CA THR A 58 12.38 22.22 0.34
C THR A 58 11.83 21.05 1.18
N ALA A 59 12.62 20.01 1.38
CA ALA A 59 12.14 18.80 2.04
C ALA A 59 12.02 18.97 3.57
N TYR A 60 10.87 18.58 4.12
CA TYR A 60 10.65 18.43 5.55
C TYR A 60 11.01 17.00 5.97
N TRP A 61 12.28 16.76 6.28
CA TRP A 61 12.83 15.44 6.55
C TRP A 61 12.17 14.69 7.71
N GLN A 62 11.65 15.41 8.70
CA GLN A 62 10.92 14.79 9.81
C GLN A 62 9.70 13.97 9.33
N TYR A 63 8.94 14.49 8.37
CA TYR A 63 7.79 13.76 7.82
C TYR A 63 8.23 12.57 6.95
N ALA A 64 9.31 12.71 6.22
CA ALA A 64 9.86 11.62 5.43
C ALA A 64 10.35 10.46 6.32
N ILE A 65 11.01 10.77 7.45
CA ILE A 65 11.45 9.77 8.43
C ILE A 65 10.24 9.06 9.05
N ILE A 66 9.24 9.81 9.51
CA ILE A 66 8.02 9.23 10.09
C ILE A 66 7.31 8.34 9.07
N ALA A 67 7.15 8.80 7.83
CA ALA A 67 6.54 8.01 6.77
C ALA A 67 7.32 6.72 6.48
N GLY A 68 8.65 6.80 6.46
CA GLY A 68 9.52 5.64 6.29
C GLY A 68 9.36 4.61 7.42
N LEU A 69 9.31 5.07 8.68
CA LEU A 69 9.10 4.21 9.84
C LEU A 69 7.72 3.53 9.81
N LEU A 70 6.66 4.27 9.48
CA LEU A 70 5.31 3.73 9.32
C LEU A 70 5.26 2.70 8.19
N GLY A 71 5.88 3.01 7.05
CA GLY A 71 5.97 2.10 5.91
C GLY A 71 6.74 0.82 6.24
N ALA A 72 7.88 0.93 6.93
CA ALA A 72 8.67 -0.22 7.36
C ALA A 72 7.89 -1.12 8.34
N GLY A 73 7.23 -0.51 9.34
CA GLY A 73 6.38 -1.25 10.28
C GLY A 73 5.23 -1.98 9.56
N GLY A 74 4.54 -1.29 8.66
CA GLY A 74 3.49 -1.88 7.83
C GLY A 74 4.01 -3.04 6.98
N LEU A 75 5.16 -2.89 6.35
CA LEU A 75 5.76 -3.92 5.50
C LEU A 75 6.17 -5.17 6.30
N ILE A 76 6.74 -4.99 7.50
CA ILE A 76 7.11 -6.11 8.39
C ILE A 76 5.85 -6.89 8.82
N LEU A 77 4.83 -6.18 9.32
CA LEU A 77 3.58 -6.81 9.75
C LEU A 77 2.88 -7.53 8.60
N PHE A 78 2.79 -6.87 7.44
CA PHE A 78 2.18 -7.44 6.26
C PHE A 78 2.96 -8.65 5.73
N GLY A 79 4.29 -8.55 5.61
CA GLY A 79 5.14 -9.63 5.12
C GLY A 79 5.04 -10.89 6.00
N ASN A 80 5.07 -10.71 7.31
CA ASN A 80 4.90 -11.82 8.26
C ASN A 80 3.49 -12.43 8.15
N GLY A 81 2.45 -11.62 8.12
CA GLY A 81 1.07 -12.10 7.97
C GLY A 81 0.86 -12.83 6.65
N LEU A 82 1.37 -12.27 5.53
CA LEU A 82 1.26 -12.88 4.21
C LEU A 82 1.89 -14.28 4.15
N MET A 83 3.07 -14.46 4.75
CA MET A 83 3.78 -15.74 4.69
C MET A 83 3.18 -16.77 5.64
N GLN A 84 2.52 -16.35 6.71
CA GLN A 84 1.81 -17.24 7.65
C GLN A 84 0.38 -17.57 7.20
N ALA A 85 -0.23 -16.74 6.35
CA ALA A 85 -1.60 -16.95 5.92
C ALA A 85 -1.77 -18.28 5.17
N PRO A 86 -2.80 -19.07 5.48
CA PRO A 86 -3.16 -20.25 4.67
C PRO A 86 -3.45 -19.88 3.22
N LYS A 87 -3.24 -20.84 2.29
CA LYS A 87 -3.35 -20.56 0.83
C LYS A 87 -4.75 -20.07 0.42
N ASP A 88 -5.78 -20.55 1.06
CA ASP A 88 -7.18 -20.21 0.85
C ASP A 88 -7.55 -18.81 1.38
N VAL A 89 -6.77 -18.26 2.30
CA VAL A 89 -7.03 -16.96 2.95
C VAL A 89 -6.15 -15.83 2.40
N VAL A 90 -5.10 -16.14 1.63
CA VAL A 90 -4.15 -15.13 1.12
C VAL A 90 -4.84 -14.01 0.35
N GLY A 91 -5.79 -14.35 -0.50
CA GLY A 91 -6.52 -13.36 -1.29
C GLY A 91 -7.30 -12.38 -0.42
N SER A 92 -8.08 -12.87 0.53
CA SER A 92 -8.84 -12.02 1.46
C SER A 92 -7.94 -11.20 2.37
N PHE A 93 -6.82 -11.77 2.84
CA PHE A 93 -5.82 -11.04 3.63
C PHE A 93 -5.26 -9.83 2.87
N VAL A 94 -4.88 -10.01 1.59
CA VAL A 94 -4.37 -8.92 0.74
C VAL A 94 -5.46 -7.86 0.49
N VAL A 95 -6.70 -8.27 0.20
CA VAL A 95 -7.80 -7.32 -0.03
C VAL A 95 -8.11 -6.52 1.24
N ILE A 96 -8.17 -7.16 2.41
CA ILE A 96 -8.36 -6.45 3.68
C ILE A 96 -7.27 -5.41 3.90
N MET A 97 -6.01 -5.75 3.66
CA MET A 97 -4.88 -4.81 3.77
C MET A 97 -5.07 -3.60 2.84
N ILE A 98 -5.41 -3.82 1.56
CA ILE A 98 -5.61 -2.75 0.59
C ILE A 98 -6.78 -1.84 0.99
N VAL A 99 -7.88 -2.42 1.46
CA VAL A 99 -9.04 -1.65 1.95
C VAL A 99 -8.65 -0.80 3.16
N MET A 100 -7.97 -1.38 4.15
CA MET A 100 -7.54 -0.64 5.34
C MET A 100 -6.53 0.47 4.99
N GLN A 101 -5.62 0.22 4.06
CA GLN A 101 -4.68 1.21 3.55
C GLN A 101 -5.39 2.39 2.86
N SER A 102 -6.51 2.16 2.19
CA SER A 102 -7.28 3.21 1.53
C SER A 102 -8.16 4.01 2.50
N LEU A 103 -8.59 3.42 3.61
CA LEU A 103 -9.44 4.09 4.61
C LEU A 103 -8.72 5.24 5.34
N VAL A 104 -7.42 5.11 5.59
CA VAL A 104 -6.65 6.14 6.30
C VAL A 104 -6.62 7.47 5.53
N PRO A 105 -6.19 7.53 4.25
CA PRO A 105 -6.23 8.78 3.48
C PRO A 105 -7.66 9.26 3.23
N ALA A 106 -8.63 8.36 3.13
CA ALA A 106 -10.03 8.71 3.01
C ALA A 106 -10.56 9.43 4.25
N ALA A 107 -10.28 8.89 5.45
CA ALA A 107 -10.63 9.53 6.72
C ALA A 107 -9.95 10.89 6.87
N TYR A 108 -8.68 10.99 6.48
CA TYR A 108 -7.94 12.26 6.48
C TYR A 108 -8.57 13.30 5.54
N GLN A 109 -8.98 12.91 4.34
CA GLN A 109 -9.64 13.81 3.40
C GLN A 109 -11.01 14.28 3.95
N LEU A 110 -11.78 13.39 4.59
CA LEU A 110 -13.02 13.75 5.25
C LEU A 110 -12.84 14.79 6.37
N TYR A 111 -11.78 14.61 7.15
CA TYR A 111 -11.41 15.57 8.21
C TYR A 111 -11.09 16.96 7.65
N LEU A 112 -10.39 17.03 6.50
CA LEU A 112 -10.03 18.31 5.86
C LEU A 112 -11.22 19.00 5.19
N GLU A 113 -12.02 18.25 4.43
CA GLU A 113 -13.10 18.82 3.60
C GLU A 113 -14.35 19.17 4.41
N LYS A 114 -14.53 18.63 5.64
CA LYS A 114 -15.71 18.78 6.51
C LYS A 114 -17.07 18.48 5.87
N ASN A 115 -17.10 18.12 4.59
CA ASN A 115 -18.28 17.83 3.80
C ASN A 115 -18.16 16.46 3.15
N LEU A 116 -18.93 15.51 3.66
CA LEU A 116 -19.04 14.18 3.10
C LEU A 116 -20.16 14.16 2.05
N SER A 117 -19.80 14.07 0.76
CA SER A 117 -20.83 13.82 -0.26
C SER A 117 -21.38 12.39 -0.13
N LEU A 118 -22.67 12.22 -0.37
CA LEU A 118 -23.35 10.93 -0.26
C LEU A 118 -22.65 9.80 -1.08
N PRO A 119 -22.20 10.02 -2.34
CA PRO A 119 -21.46 9.00 -3.08
C PRO A 119 -20.17 8.56 -2.42
N ARG A 120 -19.43 9.48 -1.79
CA ARG A 120 -18.18 9.16 -1.06
C ARG A 120 -18.49 8.36 0.21
N ALA A 121 -19.52 8.74 0.97
CA ALA A 121 -19.96 8.00 2.16
C ALA A 121 -20.34 6.55 1.80
N LEU A 122 -21.11 6.38 0.73
CA LEU A 122 -21.49 5.05 0.23
C LEU A 122 -20.27 4.24 -0.23
N GLY A 123 -19.32 4.86 -0.93
CA GLY A 123 -18.07 4.19 -1.36
C GLY A 123 -17.24 3.68 -0.18
N PHE A 124 -17.06 4.49 0.86
CA PHE A 124 -16.34 4.07 2.07
C PHE A 124 -17.10 3.00 2.87
N GLY A 125 -18.41 3.15 2.99
CA GLY A 125 -19.25 2.14 3.62
C GLY A 125 -19.17 0.79 2.91
N ALA A 126 -19.22 0.78 1.58
CA ALA A 126 -19.07 -0.43 0.78
C ALA A 126 -17.67 -1.07 0.93
N ALA A 127 -16.60 -0.26 0.98
CA ALA A 127 -15.24 -0.76 1.20
C ALA A 127 -15.11 -1.45 2.57
N ILE A 128 -15.64 -0.83 3.63
CA ILE A 128 -15.64 -1.41 4.98
C ILE A 128 -16.48 -2.71 5.01
N ALA A 129 -17.67 -2.69 4.43
CA ALA A 129 -18.52 -3.87 4.34
C ALA A 129 -17.82 -5.03 3.60
N SER A 130 -17.15 -4.73 2.47
CA SER A 130 -16.37 -5.71 1.74
C SER A 130 -15.25 -6.33 2.59
N ALA A 131 -14.50 -5.52 3.35
CA ALA A 131 -13.44 -6.01 4.23
C ALA A 131 -13.98 -6.93 5.34
N ILE A 132 -15.16 -6.61 5.88
CA ILE A 132 -15.82 -7.44 6.91
C ILE A 132 -16.27 -8.77 6.30
N LEU A 133 -16.94 -8.74 5.14
CA LEU A 133 -17.45 -9.94 4.47
C LEU A 133 -16.36 -10.90 4.02
N LEU A 134 -15.19 -10.39 3.61
CA LEU A 134 -14.03 -11.19 3.21
C LEU A 134 -13.33 -11.90 4.38
N ARG A 135 -13.71 -11.58 5.61
CA ARG A 135 -13.17 -12.23 6.81
C ARG A 135 -13.84 -13.59 7.09
N TYR A 136 -15.05 -13.79 6.59
CA TYR A 136 -15.85 -15.00 6.78
C TYR A 136 -15.84 -15.87 5.51
#